data_65708a28ade569a21f429d3db5d11433
#
_entry.id   65708a28ade569a21f429d3db5d11433
#
_cell.length_a   1.000
_cell.length_b   1.000
_cell.length_c   1.000
_cell.angle_alpha   90.00
_cell.angle_beta   90.00
_cell.angle_gamma   90.00
#
_symmetry.space_group_name_H-M   'P 1'
#
loop_
_entity.id
_entity.type
_entity.pdbx_description
1 polymer ?
#
loop_
_entity_poly.entity_id
_entity_poly.type
_entity_poly.pdbx_seq_one_letter_code
_entity_poly.pdbx_strand_id
1 'polypeptide(L)'
;MKRIFAALLTLTLTVAFLAACNGGKAPAPTETTPNEQTQPSGSDMSKTEPSGEPTSENTTENTSQSENTAQSTEQTSAETQQTTKNPLIETSGSGGNSGGNSSSEDLNRYYVPNTYSYFTPKSSAVSLSWFDDAVFMGDSRSVGLVAYTGLTNSTTAKDYTKVSLTIFGYDSKAVTTIGGVACTTSQALRKVSFSKVYIAFGMNECGYSKSSFISKYREVIRDIKSINPSAKIYVEDILPVTATKSANSDVFNNPRINEYNEALMQLAQEEGVYFLAVSENMKTSSGTLPSDEAAKDGLHFGGSLCRIWLYYLRTHTGN
;
A
#
# COMPACT_ATOMS: atom_id res chain seq x y z
N MET A 1 37.51 -15.90 -44.63
CA MET A 1 37.76 -14.55 -45.13
C MET A 1 36.44 -13.96 -45.63
N LYS A 2 35.85 -13.02 -44.87
CA LYS A 2 35.02 -11.90 -45.30
C LYS A 2 34.50 -11.22 -44.05
N ARG A 3 35.08 -10.07 -43.74
CA ARG A 3 34.69 -9.16 -42.68
C ARG A 3 33.49 -8.35 -43.21
N ILE A 4 32.43 -8.22 -42.41
CA ILE A 4 31.33 -7.28 -42.63
C ILE A 4 31.33 -6.27 -41.48
N PHE A 5 31.58 -5.00 -41.83
CA PHE A 5 31.47 -3.85 -40.94
C PHE A 5 30.01 -3.53 -40.71
N ALA A 6 29.60 -3.38 -39.45
CA ALA A 6 28.33 -2.77 -39.09
C ALA A 6 28.60 -1.33 -38.62
N ALA A 7 28.02 -0.39 -39.36
CA ALA A 7 28.10 1.04 -39.06
C ALA A 7 27.12 1.42 -37.94
N LEU A 8 27.64 2.10 -36.90
CA LEU A 8 26.84 2.78 -35.87
C LEU A 8 26.26 4.06 -36.48
N LEU A 9 24.96 4.20 -36.47
CA LEU A 9 24.26 5.45 -36.77
C LEU A 9 23.82 6.08 -35.43
N THR A 10 24.52 7.10 -34.98
CA THR A 10 24.15 7.95 -33.84
C THR A 10 23.24 9.07 -34.33
N LEU A 11 21.98 9.06 -33.86
CA LEU A 11 21.03 10.15 -34.13
C LEU A 11 20.95 11.03 -32.88
N THR A 12 21.56 12.22 -32.93
CA THR A 12 21.44 13.28 -31.95
C THR A 12 20.22 14.14 -32.27
N LEU A 13 19.23 14.15 -31.33
CA LEU A 13 18.05 15.02 -31.43
C LEU A 13 18.28 16.23 -30.55
N THR A 14 18.56 17.39 -31.16
CA THR A 14 18.60 18.70 -30.54
C THR A 14 17.19 19.29 -30.50
N VAL A 15 16.61 19.53 -29.31
CA VAL A 15 15.36 20.28 -29.17
C VAL A 15 15.69 21.73 -28.84
N ALA A 16 15.33 22.64 -29.76
CA ALA A 16 15.42 24.07 -29.56
C ALA A 16 14.17 24.61 -28.84
N PHE A 17 14.37 25.32 -27.75
CA PHE A 17 13.34 26.13 -27.09
C PHE A 17 13.16 27.45 -27.86
N LEU A 18 11.94 27.73 -28.30
CA LEU A 18 11.50 29.06 -28.74
C LEU A 18 10.41 29.54 -27.77
N ALA A 19 10.77 30.53 -26.99
CA ALA A 19 9.83 31.32 -26.22
C ALA A 19 9.18 32.38 -27.12
N ALA A 20 7.85 32.46 -27.14
CA ALA A 20 7.12 33.61 -27.68
C ALA A 20 6.06 34.03 -26.67
N CYS A 21 6.28 35.19 -26.08
CA CYS A 21 5.29 35.98 -25.36
C CYS A 21 4.31 36.57 -26.38
N ASN A 22 2.99 36.38 -26.20
CA ASN A 22 2.05 37.44 -26.60
C ASN A 22 0.80 37.40 -25.73
N GLY A 23 0.47 38.55 -25.18
CA GLY A 23 -0.67 38.77 -24.29
C GLY A 23 -1.98 38.90 -25.06
N GLY A 24 -3.00 38.31 -24.52
CA GLY A 24 -4.40 38.43 -24.99
C GLY A 24 -5.35 38.39 -23.81
N LYS A 25 -6.04 39.48 -23.63
CA LYS A 25 -7.01 39.82 -22.59
C LYS A 25 -8.27 38.95 -22.72
N ALA A 26 -8.72 38.32 -21.65
CA ALA A 26 -9.98 37.57 -21.58
C ALA A 26 -11.17 38.52 -21.39
N PRO A 27 -12.36 38.24 -21.97
CA PRO A 27 -13.56 38.95 -21.66
C PRO A 27 -14.31 38.34 -20.44
N ALA A 28 -14.97 39.20 -19.70
CA ALA A 28 -15.72 38.93 -18.49
C ALA A 28 -17.05 38.16 -18.76
N PRO A 29 -17.56 37.39 -17.79
CA PRO A 29 -18.87 36.73 -17.92
C PRO A 29 -20.02 37.65 -17.62
N THR A 30 -21.06 37.53 -18.40
CA THR A 30 -22.35 38.21 -18.29
C THR A 30 -23.24 37.52 -17.24
N GLU A 31 -23.71 38.30 -16.29
CA GLU A 31 -24.77 37.95 -15.35
C GLU A 31 -26.10 37.87 -16.06
N THR A 32 -26.95 36.90 -15.74
CA THR A 32 -28.38 36.90 -15.97
C THR A 32 -29.09 36.51 -14.68
N THR A 33 -29.86 37.48 -14.17
CA THR A 33 -30.71 37.42 -13.00
C THR A 33 -32.07 36.73 -13.30
N PRO A 34 -32.77 36.25 -12.27
CA PRO A 34 -33.92 35.35 -12.40
C PRO A 34 -35.26 36.07 -12.51
N ASN A 35 -36.25 35.39 -13.06
CA ASN A 35 -37.62 35.87 -13.06
C ASN A 35 -38.52 34.98 -12.18
N GLU A 36 -39.46 35.65 -11.57
CA GLU A 36 -40.33 35.38 -10.43
C GLU A 36 -41.69 34.76 -10.86
N GLN A 37 -42.39 34.21 -9.85
CA GLN A 37 -43.85 33.94 -9.74
C GLN A 37 -44.36 32.58 -10.27
N THR A 38 -45.12 31.79 -9.50
CA THR A 38 -46.37 32.06 -8.78
C THR A 38 -46.76 30.93 -7.83
N GLN A 39 -47.27 31.30 -6.65
CA GLN A 39 -48.07 30.46 -5.74
C GLN A 39 -49.55 30.46 -6.13
N PRO A 40 -50.39 29.51 -5.69
CA PRO A 40 -51.32 29.75 -4.59
C PRO A 40 -51.56 28.56 -3.62
N SER A 41 -51.60 28.80 -2.37
CA SER A 41 -52.63 29.02 -1.33
C SER A 41 -53.63 27.88 -1.04
N GLY A 42 -53.76 27.55 0.25
CA GLY A 42 -54.99 27.15 0.90
C GLY A 42 -54.80 26.09 2.01
N SER A 43 -54.79 26.53 3.26
CA SER A 43 -55.72 26.31 4.42
C SER A 43 -55.79 24.85 4.95
N ASP A 44 -55.89 24.51 6.23
CA ASP A 44 -56.23 25.22 7.46
C ASP A 44 -56.14 24.27 8.67
N MET A 45 -55.83 24.78 9.86
CA MET A 45 -56.25 24.41 11.22
C MET A 45 -55.98 22.96 11.75
N SER A 46 -55.52 22.71 12.98
CA SER A 46 -55.72 23.37 14.27
C SER A 46 -54.84 22.74 15.37
N LYS A 47 -54.33 23.58 16.24
CA LYS A 47 -54.24 23.60 17.70
C LYS A 47 -54.15 22.30 18.52
N THR A 48 -53.11 22.16 19.40
CA THR A 48 -53.20 22.42 20.84
C THR A 48 -51.83 22.30 21.52
N GLU A 49 -51.43 23.34 22.23
CA GLU A 49 -50.49 23.34 23.37
C GLU A 49 -51.32 23.13 24.69
N PRO A 50 -50.74 22.91 25.89
CA PRO A 50 -49.73 23.76 26.48
C PRO A 50 -48.77 23.13 27.52
N SER A 51 -47.68 23.87 27.79
CA SER A 51 -47.08 24.25 29.07
C SER A 51 -46.24 23.26 29.90
N GLY A 52 -45.05 23.76 30.28
CA GLY A 52 -44.31 23.36 31.46
C GLY A 52 -42.82 23.66 31.47
N GLU A 53 -42.46 24.91 31.60
CA GLU A 53 -41.16 25.36 32.21
C GLU A 53 -41.30 25.36 33.73
N PRO A 54 -40.21 25.42 34.57
CA PRO A 54 -39.10 26.35 34.47
C PRO A 54 -37.70 25.94 35.04
N THR A 55 -36.69 26.74 34.65
CA THR A 55 -35.51 27.25 35.42
C THR A 55 -34.50 26.26 35.98
N SER A 56 -33.18 26.48 35.95
CA SER A 56 -32.33 27.69 36.00
C SER A 56 -30.86 27.33 35.79
N GLU A 57 -30.13 28.29 35.21
CA GLU A 57 -28.79 28.79 35.57
C GLU A 57 -27.62 27.79 35.72
N ASN A 58 -26.45 28.01 35.31
CA ASN A 58 -25.64 29.16 34.90
C ASN A 58 -24.22 28.69 34.57
N THR A 59 -23.58 29.40 33.70
CA THR A 59 -22.20 29.90 33.71
C THR A 59 -21.11 29.14 32.98
N THR A 60 -20.67 29.82 31.95
CA THR A 60 -19.33 30.31 31.53
C THR A 60 -18.37 29.34 30.87
N GLU A 61 -18.16 29.66 29.60
CA GLU A 61 -16.87 29.94 28.91
C GLU A 61 -15.71 28.96 29.08
N ASN A 62 -15.25 28.34 28.02
CA ASN A 62 -14.09 28.93 27.33
C ASN A 62 -13.82 28.26 25.96
N THR A 63 -13.68 29.11 24.98
CA THR A 63 -13.24 28.91 23.64
C THR A 63 -11.77 28.45 23.61
N SER A 64 -11.45 27.42 22.87
CA SER A 64 -10.17 27.33 22.16
C SER A 64 -10.30 26.37 20.99
N GLN A 65 -10.55 26.93 19.82
CA GLN A 65 -10.19 26.30 18.56
C GLN A 65 -8.67 26.22 18.48
N SER A 66 -8.16 25.05 18.22
CA SER A 66 -6.79 24.87 17.73
C SER A 66 -6.86 24.08 16.44
N GLU A 67 -6.90 24.82 15.34
CA GLU A 67 -6.58 24.32 14.02
C GLU A 67 -5.10 23.96 14.01
N ASN A 68 -4.80 22.67 13.91
CA ASN A 68 -3.44 22.21 13.65
C ASN A 68 -3.32 21.83 12.19
N THR A 69 -2.95 22.84 11.39
CA THR A 69 -2.46 22.66 10.01
C THR A 69 -1.09 21.99 10.09
N ALA A 70 -1.04 20.69 9.86
CA ALA A 70 0.21 19.97 9.68
C ALA A 70 0.77 20.27 8.29
N GLN A 71 1.68 21.22 8.24
CA GLN A 71 2.49 21.55 7.09
C GLN A 71 3.53 20.45 6.88
N SER A 72 3.32 19.61 5.86
CA SER A 72 4.27 18.62 5.36
C SER A 72 5.41 19.35 4.66
N THR A 73 6.56 19.43 5.30
CA THR A 73 7.82 19.81 4.64
C THR A 73 8.28 18.65 3.77
N GLU A 74 8.20 18.81 2.46
CA GLU A 74 8.87 17.98 1.47
C GLU A 74 10.39 18.09 1.66
N GLN A 75 11.00 17.04 2.17
CA GLN A 75 12.45 16.87 2.12
C GLN A 75 12.78 15.99 0.92
N THR A 76 13.12 16.66 -0.18
CA THR A 76 13.62 16.06 -1.41
C THR A 76 15.04 15.54 -1.14
N SER A 77 15.16 14.25 -0.87
CA SER A 77 16.43 13.54 -0.93
C SER A 77 16.50 12.82 -2.27
N ALA A 78 17.25 13.37 -3.20
CA ALA A 78 17.64 12.70 -4.42
C ALA A 78 18.59 11.54 -4.06
N GLU A 79 18.10 10.34 -4.02
CA GLU A 79 18.91 9.14 -3.86
C GLU A 79 19.20 8.57 -5.25
N THR A 80 20.46 8.67 -5.61
CA THR A 80 21.06 8.11 -6.83
C THR A 80 20.80 6.60 -6.85
N GLN A 81 20.02 6.15 -7.83
CA GLN A 81 19.83 4.73 -8.08
C GLN A 81 21.13 4.10 -8.57
N GLN A 82 21.86 3.49 -7.66
CA GLN A 82 22.94 2.57 -8.00
C GLN A 82 22.31 1.20 -8.25
N THR A 83 22.13 0.86 -9.52
CA THR A 83 21.72 -0.47 -9.97
C THR A 83 22.84 -1.47 -9.70
N THR A 84 22.88 -2.02 -8.51
CA THR A 84 23.64 -3.23 -8.24
C THR A 84 22.77 -4.43 -8.59
N LYS A 85 23.08 -5.08 -9.68
CA LYS A 85 22.56 -6.40 -10.05
C LYS A 85 22.89 -7.38 -8.92
N ASN A 86 21.88 -7.82 -8.20
CA ASN A 86 22.02 -8.85 -7.18
C ASN A 86 21.60 -10.20 -7.79
N PRO A 87 22.54 -11.17 -7.97
CA PRO A 87 22.24 -12.46 -8.55
C PRO A 87 21.84 -13.44 -7.44
N LEU A 88 20.55 -13.60 -7.23
CA LEU A 88 20.02 -14.76 -6.48
C LEU A 88 18.84 -15.35 -7.24
N ILE A 89 19.18 -15.93 -8.40
CA ILE A 89 18.30 -16.85 -9.13
C ILE A 89 18.74 -18.25 -8.71
N GLU A 90 17.87 -18.97 -8.03
CA GLU A 90 17.99 -20.40 -7.91
C GLU A 90 17.67 -21.03 -9.28
N THR A 91 18.71 -21.32 -10.07
CA THR A 91 18.59 -22.23 -11.20
C THR A 91 18.72 -23.64 -10.68
N SER A 92 17.68 -24.44 -10.80
CA SER A 92 17.77 -25.90 -10.73
C SER A 92 18.57 -26.40 -11.94
N GLY A 93 19.88 -26.62 -11.73
CA GLY A 93 20.79 -27.20 -12.70
C GLY A 93 21.96 -27.80 -11.97
N SER A 94 22.09 -29.12 -12.13
CA SER A 94 23.09 -30.01 -11.56
C SER A 94 24.54 -29.52 -11.81
N GLY A 95 25.36 -29.55 -10.75
CA GLY A 95 26.80 -29.75 -10.82
C GLY A 95 27.68 -28.55 -10.49
N GLY A 96 28.38 -28.59 -9.34
CA GLY A 96 29.56 -27.74 -9.08
C GLY A 96 29.54 -27.03 -7.73
N ASN A 97 30.25 -27.66 -6.79
CA ASN A 97 30.51 -27.26 -5.41
C ASN A 97 31.15 -25.86 -5.32
N SER A 98 30.51 -24.91 -4.62
CA SER A 98 31.15 -23.86 -3.82
C SER A 98 30.11 -23.08 -3.00
N GLY A 99 30.03 -23.33 -1.75
CA GLY A 99 29.75 -22.59 -0.55
C GLY A 99 28.90 -21.34 -0.57
N GLY A 100 27.62 -21.47 -0.40
CA GLY A 100 26.68 -20.43 -0.03
C GLY A 100 25.39 -21.09 0.46
N ASN A 101 25.45 -21.77 1.60
CA ASN A 101 24.34 -22.46 2.21
C ASN A 101 23.41 -21.42 2.85
N SER A 102 22.42 -20.88 2.11
CA SER A 102 21.28 -20.23 2.74
C SER A 102 20.38 -21.32 3.31
N SER A 103 20.74 -21.78 4.50
CA SER A 103 20.00 -22.77 5.23
C SER A 103 18.57 -22.28 5.54
N SER A 104 17.63 -23.22 5.58
CA SER A 104 16.24 -22.94 6.02
C SER A 104 16.18 -22.29 7.42
N GLU A 105 17.23 -22.43 8.22
CA GLU A 105 17.42 -21.77 9.52
C GLU A 105 17.52 -20.25 9.41
N ASP A 106 18.19 -19.73 8.39
CA ASP A 106 18.37 -18.29 8.18
C ASP A 106 17.01 -17.58 7.88
N LEU A 107 16.11 -18.27 7.19
CA LEU A 107 14.78 -17.75 6.83
C LEU A 107 13.77 -17.80 7.99
N ASN A 108 14.08 -18.48 9.09
CA ASN A 108 13.25 -18.55 10.28
C ASN A 108 13.92 -17.91 11.53
N ARG A 109 15.03 -17.22 11.37
CA ARG A 109 15.81 -16.65 12.51
C ARG A 109 15.01 -15.64 13.36
N TYR A 110 13.98 -15.03 12.80
CA TYR A 110 13.08 -14.08 13.48
C TYR A 110 11.68 -14.66 13.66
N TYR A 111 11.54 -15.99 13.66
CA TYR A 111 10.24 -16.61 13.83
C TYR A 111 9.75 -16.48 15.28
N VAL A 112 8.62 -15.79 15.44
CA VAL A 112 7.83 -15.72 16.68
C VAL A 112 6.39 -16.04 16.31
N PRO A 113 5.80 -17.15 16.79
CA PRO A 113 4.45 -17.52 16.42
C PRO A 113 3.46 -16.39 16.57
N ASN A 114 2.55 -16.26 15.63
CA ASN A 114 1.43 -15.33 15.78
C ASN A 114 0.39 -15.88 16.78
N THR A 115 -0.48 -14.99 17.24
CA THR A 115 -1.58 -15.32 18.17
C THR A 115 -2.95 -15.06 17.53
N TYR A 116 -3.01 -14.85 16.22
CA TYR A 116 -4.27 -14.60 15.51
C TYR A 116 -5.17 -15.82 15.51
N SER A 117 -6.47 -15.60 15.68
CA SER A 117 -7.47 -16.66 15.61
C SER A 117 -7.82 -17.10 14.19
N TYR A 118 -7.48 -16.27 13.20
CA TYR A 118 -7.66 -16.57 11.78
C TYR A 118 -6.40 -16.17 11.01
N PHE A 119 -5.78 -17.13 10.32
CA PHE A 119 -4.62 -16.90 9.45
C PHE A 119 -4.44 -18.08 8.50
N THR A 120 -3.66 -17.87 7.45
CA THR A 120 -3.30 -18.91 6.48
C THR A 120 -2.18 -19.79 7.05
N PRO A 121 -2.42 -21.08 7.26
CA PRO A 121 -1.39 -21.95 7.84
C PRO A 121 -0.24 -22.21 6.86
N LYS A 122 0.92 -22.55 7.42
CA LYS A 122 2.11 -22.91 6.66
C LYS A 122 1.87 -24.17 5.83
N SER A 123 2.30 -24.13 4.58
CA SER A 123 2.29 -25.24 3.62
C SER A 123 3.71 -25.49 3.08
N SER A 124 3.85 -26.47 2.18
CA SER A 124 5.09 -26.65 1.42
C SER A 124 5.36 -25.41 0.57
N ALA A 125 6.66 -25.04 0.46
CA ALA A 125 7.06 -23.89 -0.32
C ALA A 125 6.75 -24.10 -1.82
N VAL A 126 6.05 -23.17 -2.43
CA VAL A 126 5.82 -23.14 -3.87
C VAL A 126 7.03 -22.55 -4.61
N SER A 127 7.14 -22.83 -5.92
CA SER A 127 8.12 -22.16 -6.79
C SER A 127 7.75 -20.68 -7.03
N LEU A 128 8.69 -19.89 -7.56
CA LEU A 128 8.41 -18.49 -7.92
C LEU A 128 7.33 -18.36 -9.01
N SER A 129 7.18 -19.35 -9.90
CA SER A 129 6.13 -19.36 -10.91
C SER A 129 4.71 -19.33 -10.34
N TRP A 130 4.53 -19.63 -9.05
CA TRP A 130 3.26 -19.40 -8.35
C TRP A 130 2.78 -17.95 -8.47
N PHE A 131 3.70 -17.00 -8.56
CA PHE A 131 3.41 -15.57 -8.63
C PHE A 131 3.25 -15.02 -10.05
N ASP A 132 3.35 -15.86 -11.10
CA ASP A 132 3.28 -15.38 -12.49
C ASP A 132 2.01 -14.63 -12.84
N ASP A 133 0.89 -14.98 -12.22
CA ASP A 133 -0.42 -14.34 -12.38
C ASP A 133 -0.85 -13.53 -11.15
N ALA A 134 0.11 -13.18 -10.29
CA ALA A 134 -0.15 -12.39 -9.10
C ALA A 134 -0.03 -10.89 -9.34
N VAL A 135 -0.76 -10.13 -8.53
CA VAL A 135 -0.63 -8.67 -8.39
C VAL A 135 -0.17 -8.37 -6.96
N PHE A 136 0.87 -7.56 -6.84
CA PHE A 136 1.34 -7.03 -5.57
C PHE A 136 0.96 -5.55 -5.47
N MET A 137 0.29 -5.17 -4.38
CA MET A 137 -0.10 -3.79 -4.11
C MET A 137 0.24 -3.42 -2.67
N GLY A 138 0.86 -2.27 -2.49
CA GLY A 138 1.34 -1.84 -1.18
C GLY A 138 2.17 -0.57 -1.22
N ASP A 139 2.73 -0.25 -0.08
CA ASP A 139 3.53 0.95 0.16
C ASP A 139 5.04 0.76 -0.12
N SER A 140 5.88 1.64 0.45
CA SER A 140 7.34 1.61 0.28
C SER A 140 8.01 0.32 0.74
N ARG A 141 7.44 -0.40 1.72
CA ARG A 141 7.96 -1.69 2.16
C ARG A 141 7.75 -2.76 1.09
N SER A 142 6.59 -2.75 0.43
CA SER A 142 6.29 -3.64 -0.70
C SER A 142 7.12 -3.31 -1.93
N VAL A 143 7.44 -2.02 -2.17
CA VAL A 143 8.44 -1.64 -3.18
C VAL A 143 9.79 -2.30 -2.88
N GLY A 144 10.21 -2.29 -1.60
CA GLY A 144 11.41 -3.00 -1.14
C GLY A 144 11.33 -4.51 -1.39
N LEU A 145 10.21 -5.15 -1.05
CA LEU A 145 10.00 -6.58 -1.31
C LEU A 145 10.25 -6.90 -2.80
N VAL A 146 9.57 -6.21 -3.70
CA VAL A 146 9.69 -6.46 -5.15
C VAL A 146 11.12 -6.20 -5.64
N ALA A 147 11.71 -5.07 -5.25
CA ALA A 147 13.03 -4.65 -5.72
C ALA A 147 14.16 -5.56 -5.21
N TYR A 148 14.20 -5.86 -3.90
CA TYR A 148 15.28 -6.64 -3.31
C TYR A 148 15.20 -8.14 -3.63
N THR A 149 14.02 -8.66 -3.90
CA THR A 149 13.87 -10.08 -4.26
C THR A 149 13.94 -10.31 -5.77
N GLY A 150 13.84 -9.25 -6.58
CA GLY A 150 13.78 -9.38 -8.03
C GLY A 150 12.53 -10.13 -8.51
N LEU A 151 11.45 -10.08 -7.73
CA LEU A 151 10.23 -10.85 -7.96
C LEU A 151 9.69 -10.67 -9.38
N THR A 152 9.54 -9.43 -9.86
CA THR A 152 9.04 -9.12 -11.20
C THR A 152 10.05 -9.38 -12.33
N ASN A 153 11.32 -9.58 -11.99
CA ASN A 153 12.33 -10.01 -12.96
C ASN A 153 12.33 -11.54 -13.15
N SER A 154 11.84 -12.27 -12.15
CA SER A 154 11.82 -13.73 -12.11
C SER A 154 10.44 -14.33 -12.39
N THR A 155 9.40 -13.48 -12.47
CA THR A 155 7.99 -13.85 -12.69
C THR A 155 7.31 -12.84 -13.61
N THR A 156 6.08 -13.12 -14.03
CA THR A 156 5.22 -12.18 -14.74
C THR A 156 4.23 -11.45 -13.80
N ALA A 157 4.51 -11.47 -12.48
CA ALA A 157 3.75 -10.73 -11.48
C ALA A 157 3.63 -9.23 -11.83
N LYS A 158 2.51 -8.65 -11.45
CA LYS A 158 2.28 -7.22 -11.64
C LYS A 158 2.62 -6.47 -10.35
N ASP A 159 3.49 -5.49 -10.49
CA ASP A 159 3.88 -4.59 -9.40
C ASP A 159 3.04 -3.30 -9.46
N TYR A 160 2.15 -3.15 -8.49
CA TYR A 160 1.35 -1.94 -8.25
C TYR A 160 1.66 -1.34 -6.90
N THR A 161 2.91 -1.55 -6.44
CA THR A 161 3.44 -0.92 -5.23
C THR A 161 3.96 0.50 -5.53
N LYS A 162 3.93 1.38 -4.52
CA LYS A 162 4.47 2.74 -4.68
C LYS A 162 4.85 3.34 -3.34
N VAL A 163 5.97 4.05 -3.31
CA VAL A 163 6.39 4.82 -2.12
C VAL A 163 5.29 5.79 -1.71
N SER A 164 5.01 5.86 -0.41
CA SER A 164 3.97 6.70 0.20
C SER A 164 2.54 6.40 -0.27
N LEU A 165 2.31 5.27 -0.96
CA LEU A 165 0.96 4.86 -1.30
C LEU A 165 0.22 4.45 -0.03
N THR A 166 -1.06 4.79 0.02
CA THR A 166 -2.02 4.36 1.04
C THR A 166 -3.13 3.56 0.38
N ILE A 167 -3.87 2.78 1.16
CA ILE A 167 -5.06 2.09 0.65
C ILE A 167 -6.09 3.07 0.07
N PHE A 168 -6.14 4.31 0.58
CA PHE A 168 -7.01 5.38 0.05
C PHE A 168 -6.61 5.85 -1.36
N GLY A 169 -5.38 5.54 -1.79
CA GLY A 169 -4.89 5.83 -3.14
C GLY A 169 -5.28 4.79 -4.19
N TYR A 170 -5.93 3.69 -3.81
CA TYR A 170 -6.29 2.56 -4.68
C TYR A 170 -6.97 2.97 -5.99
N ASP A 171 -7.89 3.90 -5.93
CA ASP A 171 -8.71 4.39 -7.05
C ASP A 171 -8.36 5.82 -7.52
N SER A 172 -7.40 6.47 -6.89
CA SER A 172 -7.06 7.87 -7.13
C SER A 172 -5.59 8.15 -7.47
N LYS A 173 -4.66 7.25 -7.09
CA LYS A 173 -3.22 7.43 -7.36
C LYS A 173 -2.75 6.48 -8.45
N ALA A 174 -2.14 7.01 -9.51
CA ALA A 174 -1.53 6.20 -10.55
C ALA A 174 -0.32 5.42 -10.00
N VAL A 175 -0.30 4.12 -10.29
CA VAL A 175 0.75 3.18 -9.88
C VAL A 175 1.48 2.56 -11.06
N THR A 176 0.87 2.55 -12.24
CA THR A 176 1.45 1.95 -13.46
C THR A 176 0.97 2.68 -14.70
N THR A 177 1.55 2.30 -15.85
CA THR A 177 1.13 2.79 -17.17
C THR A 177 0.80 1.59 -18.06
N ILE A 178 -0.39 1.55 -18.63
CA ILE A 178 -0.86 0.48 -19.52
C ILE A 178 -1.30 1.12 -20.84
N GLY A 179 -0.67 0.70 -21.95
CA GLY A 179 -0.94 1.27 -23.27
C GLY A 179 -0.68 2.78 -23.37
N GLY A 180 0.34 3.28 -22.63
CA GLY A 180 0.68 4.71 -22.58
C GLY A 180 -0.20 5.56 -21.65
N VAL A 181 -1.19 4.95 -20.96
CA VAL A 181 -2.11 5.64 -20.05
C VAL A 181 -1.76 5.32 -18.60
N ALA A 182 -1.57 6.35 -17.79
CA ALA A 182 -1.38 6.20 -16.35
C ALA A 182 -2.66 5.61 -15.71
N CYS A 183 -2.49 4.54 -14.93
CA CYS A 183 -3.60 3.81 -14.32
C CYS A 183 -3.45 3.74 -12.80
N THR A 184 -4.55 3.94 -12.09
CA THR A 184 -4.67 3.58 -10.68
C THR A 184 -4.68 2.05 -10.52
N THR A 185 -4.54 1.53 -9.31
CA THR A 185 -4.62 0.08 -9.07
C THR A 185 -5.97 -0.48 -9.54
N SER A 186 -7.08 0.17 -9.21
CA SER A 186 -8.43 -0.23 -9.63
C SER A 186 -8.58 -0.27 -11.16
N GLN A 187 -8.05 0.74 -11.87
CA GLN A 187 -8.08 0.79 -13.33
C GLN A 187 -7.18 -0.28 -13.98
N ALA A 188 -6.03 -0.54 -13.39
CA ALA A 188 -5.06 -1.51 -13.89
C ALA A 188 -5.58 -2.95 -13.76
N LEU A 189 -6.19 -3.29 -12.62
CA LEU A 189 -6.79 -4.61 -12.40
C LEU A 189 -7.86 -4.97 -13.44
N ARG A 190 -8.62 -3.97 -13.93
CA ARG A 190 -9.62 -4.17 -14.99
C ARG A 190 -9.03 -4.38 -16.38
N LYS A 191 -7.73 -4.18 -16.53
CA LYS A 191 -7.02 -4.28 -17.83
C LYS A 191 -6.07 -5.45 -17.94
N VAL A 192 -5.87 -6.22 -16.86
CA VAL A 192 -4.95 -7.35 -16.81
C VAL A 192 -5.63 -8.60 -16.28
N SER A 193 -5.13 -9.77 -16.70
CA SER A 193 -5.54 -11.03 -16.08
C SER A 193 -4.70 -11.28 -14.83
N PHE A 194 -5.35 -11.76 -13.78
CA PHE A 194 -4.72 -12.15 -12.51
C PHE A 194 -5.55 -13.23 -11.83
N SER A 195 -4.92 -14.08 -11.03
CA SER A 195 -5.61 -15.04 -10.17
C SER A 195 -5.30 -14.85 -8.69
N LYS A 196 -4.33 -14.00 -8.37
CA LYS A 196 -3.90 -13.73 -6.99
C LYS A 196 -3.65 -12.24 -6.79
N VAL A 197 -4.02 -11.73 -5.62
CA VAL A 197 -3.71 -10.34 -5.21
C VAL A 197 -3.16 -10.35 -3.79
N TYR A 198 -1.96 -9.81 -3.62
CA TYR A 198 -1.30 -9.60 -2.34
C TYR A 198 -1.43 -8.13 -1.95
N ILE A 199 -1.99 -7.87 -0.77
CA ILE A 199 -2.34 -6.52 -0.28
C ILE A 199 -1.59 -6.24 1.02
N ALA A 200 -0.61 -5.34 0.97
CA ALA A 200 0.26 -4.98 2.09
C ALA A 200 0.24 -3.46 2.34
N PHE A 201 -0.84 -2.98 2.93
CA PHE A 201 -1.01 -1.58 3.38
C PHE A 201 -1.24 -1.51 4.88
N GLY A 202 -0.99 -0.34 5.46
CA GLY A 202 -1.34 -0.03 6.84
C GLY A 202 -0.29 0.79 7.57
N MET A 203 0.99 0.74 7.16
CA MET A 203 2.02 1.54 7.81
C MET A 203 1.74 3.04 7.64
N ASN A 204 1.42 3.49 6.43
CA ASN A 204 1.10 4.89 6.15
C ASN A 204 -0.29 5.29 6.70
N GLU A 205 -1.13 4.32 7.04
CA GLU A 205 -2.47 4.53 7.57
C GLU A 205 -2.53 4.54 9.10
N CYS A 206 -1.44 4.24 9.80
CA CYS A 206 -1.41 4.28 11.27
C CYS A 206 -1.78 5.67 11.85
N GLY A 207 -1.71 6.75 11.07
CA GLY A 207 -2.17 8.08 11.45
C GLY A 207 -3.67 8.34 11.24
N TYR A 208 -4.38 7.48 10.51
CA TYR A 208 -5.81 7.60 10.23
C TYR A 208 -6.66 6.92 11.32
N SER A 209 -7.98 7.07 11.26
CA SER A 209 -8.84 6.28 12.12
C SER A 209 -8.86 4.81 11.65
N LYS A 210 -8.79 3.87 12.61
CA LYS A 210 -8.85 2.43 12.34
C LYS A 210 -10.13 2.05 11.57
N SER A 211 -11.27 2.66 11.92
CA SER A 211 -12.54 2.39 11.24
C SER A 211 -12.52 2.82 9.77
N SER A 212 -11.99 4.01 9.46
CA SER A 212 -11.86 4.47 8.06
C SER A 212 -10.92 3.58 7.26
N PHE A 213 -9.80 3.17 7.85
CA PHE A 213 -8.84 2.25 7.24
C PHE A 213 -9.50 0.91 6.89
N ILE A 214 -10.16 0.27 7.84
CA ILE A 214 -10.84 -1.02 7.64
C ILE A 214 -12.00 -0.91 6.64
N SER A 215 -12.77 0.19 6.68
CA SER A 215 -13.83 0.44 5.70
C SER A 215 -13.28 0.50 4.28
N LYS A 216 -12.20 1.27 4.06
CA LYS A 216 -11.57 1.36 2.74
C LYS A 216 -10.95 0.05 2.28
N TYR A 217 -10.33 -0.69 3.19
CA TYR A 217 -9.80 -2.02 2.88
C TYR A 217 -10.89 -2.99 2.42
N ARG A 218 -12.05 -2.95 3.08
CA ARG A 218 -13.26 -3.72 2.71
C ARG A 218 -13.75 -3.37 1.31
N GLU A 219 -13.83 -2.09 0.98
CA GLU A 219 -14.20 -1.62 -0.36
C GLU A 219 -13.24 -2.16 -1.42
N VAL A 220 -11.94 -2.11 -1.16
CA VAL A 220 -10.90 -2.63 -2.07
C VAL A 220 -11.04 -4.13 -2.29
N ILE A 221 -11.21 -4.92 -1.22
CA ILE A 221 -11.41 -6.37 -1.33
C ILE A 221 -12.67 -6.68 -2.18
N ARG A 222 -13.77 -5.97 -1.96
CA ARG A 222 -15.02 -6.16 -2.69
C ARG A 222 -14.91 -5.72 -4.14
N ASP A 223 -14.16 -4.66 -4.44
CA ASP A 223 -13.87 -4.25 -5.81
C ASP A 223 -13.06 -5.33 -6.55
N ILE A 224 -12.01 -5.87 -5.93
CA ILE A 224 -11.21 -6.98 -6.51
C ILE A 224 -12.10 -8.20 -6.78
N LYS A 225 -12.95 -8.60 -5.85
CA LYS A 225 -13.91 -9.70 -6.04
C LYS A 225 -14.90 -9.43 -7.18
N SER A 226 -15.30 -8.19 -7.37
CA SER A 226 -16.19 -7.81 -8.49
C SER A 226 -15.51 -7.92 -9.85
N ILE A 227 -14.18 -7.69 -9.90
CA ILE A 227 -13.37 -7.81 -11.13
C ILE A 227 -13.08 -9.28 -11.44
N ASN A 228 -12.64 -10.03 -10.44
CA ASN A 228 -12.36 -11.46 -10.57
C ASN A 228 -12.84 -12.22 -9.31
N PRO A 229 -14.06 -12.80 -9.34
CA PRO A 229 -14.61 -13.53 -8.19
C PRO A 229 -13.82 -14.77 -7.79
N SER A 230 -12.99 -15.31 -8.69
CA SER A 230 -12.17 -16.51 -8.45
C SER A 230 -10.78 -16.19 -7.93
N ALA A 231 -10.40 -14.93 -7.85
CA ALA A 231 -9.06 -14.54 -7.40
C ALA A 231 -8.86 -14.88 -5.92
N LYS A 232 -7.70 -15.46 -5.61
CA LYS A 232 -7.23 -15.56 -4.23
C LYS A 232 -6.73 -14.20 -3.77
N ILE A 233 -7.33 -13.66 -2.72
CA ILE A 233 -6.95 -12.37 -2.14
C ILE A 233 -6.24 -12.64 -0.82
N TYR A 234 -5.03 -12.11 -0.68
CA TYR A 234 -4.19 -12.22 0.51
C TYR A 234 -4.04 -10.85 1.14
N VAL A 235 -4.52 -10.72 2.36
CA VAL A 235 -4.33 -9.54 3.22
C VAL A 235 -3.14 -9.83 4.13
N GLU A 236 -2.10 -9.03 4.01
CA GLU A 236 -0.90 -9.16 4.83
C GLU A 236 -1.01 -8.28 6.08
N ASP A 237 -0.50 -8.76 7.19
CA ASP A 237 -0.41 -7.94 8.39
C ASP A 237 0.63 -6.81 8.24
N ILE A 238 0.43 -5.74 8.99
CA ILE A 238 1.36 -4.61 9.03
C ILE A 238 2.61 -5.06 9.80
N LEU A 239 3.76 -5.03 9.14
CA LEU A 239 5.02 -5.42 9.75
C LEU A 239 5.42 -4.46 10.87
N PRO A 240 6.10 -4.94 11.91
CA PRO A 240 6.46 -4.12 13.07
C PRO A 240 7.47 -3.02 12.73
N VAL A 241 7.67 -2.11 13.66
CA VAL A 241 8.76 -1.13 13.69
C VAL A 241 9.75 -1.49 14.80
N THR A 242 10.95 -0.90 14.77
CA THR A 242 11.95 -1.13 15.83
C THR A 242 11.44 -0.66 17.20
N ALA A 243 12.02 -1.18 18.27
CA ALA A 243 11.70 -0.77 19.64
C ALA A 243 11.89 0.74 19.83
N THR A 244 12.99 1.30 19.31
CA THR A 244 13.27 2.74 19.38
C THR A 244 12.24 3.55 18.63
N LYS A 245 11.84 3.14 17.40
CA LYS A 245 10.80 3.85 16.64
C LYS A 245 9.47 3.80 17.37
N SER A 246 9.10 2.63 17.87
CA SER A 246 7.85 2.42 18.62
C SER A 246 7.76 3.30 19.89
N ALA A 247 8.87 3.44 20.62
CA ALA A 247 8.91 4.24 21.85
C ALA A 247 8.86 5.76 21.60
N ASN A 248 9.27 6.22 20.40
CA ASN A 248 9.41 7.63 20.06
C ASN A 248 8.38 8.13 19.04
N SER A 249 7.28 7.41 18.83
CA SER A 249 6.26 7.80 17.85
C SER A 249 4.85 7.45 18.34
N ASP A 250 3.98 8.45 18.38
CA ASP A 250 2.57 8.26 18.69
C ASP A 250 1.79 7.59 17.56
N VAL A 251 2.33 7.62 16.34
CA VAL A 251 1.70 7.07 15.14
C VAL A 251 2.31 5.71 14.78
N PHE A 252 3.64 5.65 14.63
CA PHE A 252 4.36 4.44 14.20
C PHE A 252 4.86 3.65 15.42
N ASN A 253 3.94 3.02 16.16
CA ASN A 253 4.26 2.22 17.34
C ASN A 253 3.61 0.83 17.26
N ASN A 254 4.29 -0.18 17.83
CA ASN A 254 3.86 -1.57 17.72
C ASN A 254 2.51 -1.86 18.41
N PRO A 255 2.15 -1.27 19.56
CA PRO A 255 0.81 -1.43 20.12
C PRO A 255 -0.29 -1.05 19.13
N ARG A 256 -0.16 0.11 18.46
CA ARG A 256 -1.12 0.57 17.47
C ARG A 256 -1.13 -0.33 16.22
N ILE A 257 0.04 -0.75 15.74
CA ILE A 257 0.16 -1.70 14.62
C ILE A 257 -0.59 -3.00 14.96
N ASN A 258 -0.44 -3.52 16.16
CA ASN A 258 -1.11 -4.75 16.60
C ASN A 258 -2.64 -4.59 16.62
N GLU A 259 -3.17 -3.43 17.07
CA GLU A 259 -4.61 -3.15 17.00
C GLU A 259 -5.15 -3.11 15.57
N TYR A 260 -4.37 -2.59 14.62
CA TYR A 260 -4.75 -2.55 13.20
C TYR A 260 -4.68 -3.95 12.59
N ASN A 261 -3.67 -4.74 12.96
CA ASN A 261 -3.51 -6.12 12.50
C ASN A 261 -4.65 -7.01 12.98
N GLU A 262 -5.09 -6.86 14.22
CA GLU A 262 -6.25 -7.57 14.71
C GLU A 262 -7.52 -7.23 13.92
N ALA A 263 -7.71 -5.95 13.59
CA ALA A 263 -8.83 -5.52 12.76
C ALA A 263 -8.72 -6.00 11.30
N LEU A 264 -7.51 -6.07 10.74
CA LEU A 264 -7.28 -6.66 9.42
C LEU A 264 -7.56 -8.16 9.39
N MET A 265 -7.16 -8.88 10.42
CA MET A 265 -7.46 -10.31 10.58
C MET A 265 -8.98 -10.55 10.63
N GLN A 266 -9.70 -9.79 11.44
CA GLN A 266 -11.16 -9.87 11.52
C GLN A 266 -11.81 -9.55 10.17
N LEU A 267 -11.36 -8.49 9.48
CA LEU A 267 -11.83 -8.15 8.14
C LEU A 267 -11.61 -9.28 7.14
N ALA A 268 -10.41 -9.89 7.13
CA ALA A 268 -10.10 -10.99 6.23
C ALA A 268 -11.01 -12.20 6.48
N GLN A 269 -11.29 -12.52 7.74
CA GLN A 269 -12.23 -13.57 8.13
C GLN A 269 -13.67 -13.24 7.66
N GLU A 270 -14.16 -12.04 7.91
CA GLU A 270 -15.50 -11.58 7.50
C GLU A 270 -15.68 -11.59 5.99
N GLU A 271 -14.67 -11.17 5.25
CA GLU A 271 -14.70 -11.15 3.79
C GLU A 271 -14.33 -12.52 3.16
N GLY A 272 -13.95 -13.54 3.95
CA GLY A 272 -13.60 -14.86 3.44
C GLY A 272 -12.38 -14.80 2.51
N VAL A 273 -11.35 -14.05 2.87
CA VAL A 273 -10.07 -13.94 2.15
C VAL A 273 -8.93 -14.43 3.04
N TYR A 274 -7.77 -14.70 2.45
CA TYR A 274 -6.61 -15.18 3.20
C TYR A 274 -5.98 -14.06 4.03
N PHE A 275 -5.64 -14.34 5.29
CA PHE A 275 -4.84 -13.46 6.13
C PHE A 275 -3.45 -14.04 6.30
N LEU A 276 -2.42 -13.26 6.01
CA LEU A 276 -1.02 -13.62 6.10
C LEU A 276 -0.35 -12.90 7.27
N ALA A 277 0.05 -13.66 8.29
CA ALA A 277 0.74 -13.15 9.48
C ALA A 277 2.25 -13.05 9.22
N VAL A 278 2.67 -12.30 8.20
CA VAL A 278 4.07 -12.19 7.74
C VAL A 278 4.99 -11.78 8.87
N SER A 279 4.50 -10.93 9.77
CA SER A 279 5.27 -10.42 10.92
C SER A 279 5.81 -11.52 11.82
N GLU A 280 5.22 -12.73 11.82
CA GLU A 280 5.72 -13.83 12.66
C GLU A 280 7.15 -14.26 12.30
N ASN A 281 7.57 -14.06 11.05
CA ASN A 281 8.94 -14.34 10.61
C ASN A 281 9.84 -13.07 10.59
N MET A 282 9.32 -11.91 11.01
CA MET A 282 10.01 -10.63 10.85
C MET A 282 10.11 -9.81 12.15
N LYS A 283 9.94 -10.45 13.30
CA LYS A 283 9.98 -9.78 14.60
C LYS A 283 10.88 -10.50 15.60
N THR A 284 11.46 -9.75 16.52
CA THR A 284 12.15 -10.26 17.69
C THR A 284 11.17 -10.89 18.68
N SER A 285 11.65 -11.58 19.69
CA SER A 285 10.82 -12.13 20.80
C SER A 285 10.04 -11.05 21.54
N SER A 286 10.46 -9.79 21.48
CA SER A 286 9.73 -8.64 22.03
C SER A 286 8.68 -8.05 21.07
N GLY A 287 8.46 -8.65 19.90
CA GLY A 287 7.47 -8.21 18.93
C GLY A 287 7.87 -6.97 18.11
N THR A 288 9.16 -6.65 18.04
CA THR A 288 9.68 -5.47 17.35
C THR A 288 10.48 -5.87 16.11
N LEU A 289 10.57 -5.00 15.12
CA LEU A 289 11.48 -5.17 13.98
C LEU A 289 12.92 -5.26 14.52
N PRO A 290 13.75 -6.24 14.06
CA PRO A 290 15.15 -6.31 14.45
C PRO A 290 15.91 -5.04 14.06
N SER A 291 16.57 -4.40 15.02
CA SER A 291 17.23 -3.11 14.83
C SER A 291 18.49 -3.18 13.95
N ASP A 292 19.13 -4.34 13.88
CA ASP A 292 20.28 -4.63 13.03
C ASP A 292 19.91 -4.87 11.55
N GLU A 293 18.65 -5.17 11.28
CA GLU A 293 18.10 -5.33 9.93
C GLU A 293 17.36 -4.07 9.44
N ALA A 294 17.03 -3.18 10.36
CA ALA A 294 16.25 -1.99 10.06
C ALA A 294 17.13 -0.86 9.50
N ALA A 295 16.56 -0.04 8.64
CA ALA A 295 17.14 1.24 8.25
C ALA A 295 17.12 2.23 9.44
N LYS A 296 17.84 3.35 9.30
CA LYS A 296 17.97 4.37 10.38
C LYS A 296 16.64 4.94 10.87
N ASP A 297 15.61 4.91 10.03
CA ASP A 297 14.27 5.40 10.38
C ASP A 297 13.48 4.43 11.28
N GLY A 298 13.99 3.21 11.45
CA GLY A 298 13.36 2.17 12.26
C GLY A 298 12.09 1.56 11.66
N LEU A 299 11.79 1.90 10.39
CA LEU A 299 10.61 1.49 9.63
C LEU A 299 10.97 0.58 8.47
N HIS A 300 11.90 1.03 7.61
CA HIS A 300 12.33 0.30 6.43
C HIS A 300 13.41 -0.74 6.77
N PHE A 301 13.60 -1.68 5.89
CA PHE A 301 14.57 -2.77 6.05
C PHE A 301 15.12 -3.22 4.69
N GLY A 302 16.21 -3.98 4.73
CA GLY A 302 16.94 -4.40 3.54
C GLY A 302 16.52 -5.75 2.96
N GLY A 303 17.30 -6.21 1.98
CA GLY A 303 17.03 -7.43 1.22
C GLY A 303 16.97 -8.70 2.04
N SER A 304 17.64 -8.74 3.20
CA SER A 304 17.61 -9.90 4.09
C SER A 304 16.17 -10.19 4.57
N LEU A 305 15.50 -9.20 5.17
CA LEU A 305 14.11 -9.36 5.60
C LEU A 305 13.14 -9.48 4.43
N CYS A 306 13.42 -8.85 3.28
CA CYS A 306 12.58 -9.03 2.09
C CYS A 306 12.63 -10.48 1.57
N ARG A 307 13.78 -11.18 1.66
CA ARG A 307 13.87 -12.63 1.33
C ARG A 307 13.08 -13.49 2.29
N ILE A 308 13.11 -13.18 3.58
CA ILE A 308 12.30 -13.86 4.60
C ILE A 308 10.81 -13.64 4.29
N TRP A 309 10.41 -12.42 3.96
CA TRP A 309 9.05 -12.08 3.56
C TRP A 309 8.61 -12.90 2.33
N LEU A 310 9.39 -12.89 1.24
CA LEU A 310 9.07 -13.69 0.06
C LEU A 310 8.98 -15.18 0.38
N TYR A 311 9.86 -15.71 1.23
CA TYR A 311 9.78 -17.11 1.67
C TYR A 311 8.48 -17.38 2.43
N TYR A 312 8.05 -16.45 3.29
CA TYR A 312 6.76 -16.54 3.97
C TYR A 312 5.60 -16.65 2.95
N LEU A 313 5.56 -15.79 1.96
CA LEU A 313 4.51 -15.82 0.92
C LEU A 313 4.52 -17.15 0.14
N ARG A 314 5.70 -17.72 -0.11
CA ARG A 314 5.85 -19.03 -0.77
C ARG A 314 5.35 -20.20 0.06
N THR A 315 5.29 -20.06 1.36
CA THR A 315 4.90 -21.14 2.30
C THR A 315 3.52 -20.95 2.90
N HIS A 316 2.77 -19.90 2.56
CA HIS A 316 1.43 -19.61 3.09
C HIS A 316 0.45 -19.31 1.96
N THR A 317 0.18 -20.33 1.14
CA THR A 317 -0.58 -20.18 -0.11
C THR A 317 -2.07 -20.50 0.02
N GLY A 318 -2.52 -21.04 1.15
CA GLY A 318 -3.91 -21.43 1.36
C GLY A 318 -4.36 -22.57 0.44
N ASN A 319 -3.46 -23.52 0.15
CA ASN A 319 -3.73 -24.72 -0.63
C ASN A 319 -3.96 -25.90 0.29
#